data_62be2543ab9ddf676480af7d7f3b0d34
#
_entry.id   62be2543ab9ddf676480af7d7f3b0d34
#
_cell.length_a   1.000
_cell.length_b   1.000
_cell.length_c   1.000
_cell.angle_alpha   90.00
_cell.angle_beta   90.00
_cell.angle_gamma   90.00
#
_symmetry.space_group_name_H-M   'P 1'
#
loop_
_entity.id
_entity.type
_entity.pdbx_description
1 polymer ?
#
loop_
_entity_poly.entity_id
_entity_poly.type
_entity_poly.pdbx_seq_one_letter_code
_entity_poly.pdbx_strand_id
1 'polypeptide(L)'
;GIWTPILIPRIGYCEHSCVLCGQVCPTGAIQKITEKEKLGLGQKPVSMGTAFYDQGRCLPWAMATPCIVCEEFCPTSPKAIWVEEVTIPRRLPIASEHGKEPEMTTVAVQRPHVDPSLCIGCGACEKVCPVQDKPAVYVTNVGETRSKTNVILLEDTNYNESG
;
A
#
# COMPACT_ATOMS: atom_id res chain seq x y z
N GLY A 1 8.43 17.79 -15.30
CA GLY A 1 9.49 18.40 -16.08
C GLY A 1 10.28 17.38 -16.88
N ILE A 2 10.90 17.81 -17.96
CA ILE A 2 11.87 16.99 -18.70
C ILE A 2 13.01 16.62 -17.74
N TRP A 3 13.43 15.36 -17.73
CA TRP A 3 14.49 14.81 -16.86
C TRP A 3 14.13 14.65 -15.36
N THR A 4 12.86 14.69 -14.99
CA THR A 4 12.46 14.37 -13.63
C THR A 4 12.53 12.84 -13.43
N PRO A 5 13.33 12.31 -12.49
CA PRO A 5 13.37 10.90 -12.20
C PRO A 5 12.05 10.45 -11.57
N ILE A 6 11.54 9.31 -12.01
CA ILE A 6 10.29 8.72 -11.52
C ILE A 6 10.60 7.35 -10.92
N LEU A 7 10.16 7.13 -9.69
CA LEU A 7 10.15 5.80 -9.09
C LEU A 7 8.87 5.09 -9.53
N ILE A 8 9.04 3.92 -10.16
CA ILE A 8 7.92 3.07 -10.60
C ILE A 8 7.95 1.80 -9.76
N PRO A 9 7.16 1.70 -8.68
CA PRO A 9 7.22 0.58 -7.74
C PRO A 9 6.97 -0.78 -8.40
N ARG A 10 6.13 -0.82 -9.42
CA ARG A 10 5.86 -2.05 -10.19
C ARG A 10 7.11 -2.63 -10.87
N ILE A 11 8.08 -1.80 -11.22
CA ILE A 11 9.35 -2.22 -11.80
C ILE A 11 10.37 -2.52 -10.69
N GLY A 12 10.50 -1.60 -9.72
CA GLY A 12 11.42 -1.73 -8.61
C GLY A 12 10.99 -0.88 -7.43
N TYR A 13 10.76 -1.53 -6.30
CA TYR A 13 10.39 -0.85 -5.05
C TYR A 13 11.60 -0.33 -4.29
N CYS A 14 11.38 0.58 -3.34
CA CYS A 14 12.42 1.10 -2.47
C CYS A 14 12.70 0.12 -1.33
N GLU A 15 13.95 -0.36 -1.26
CA GLU A 15 14.41 -1.20 -0.14
C GLU A 15 14.34 -0.44 1.19
N HIS A 16 13.83 -1.10 2.23
CA HIS A 16 13.49 -0.48 3.51
C HIS A 16 14.67 0.24 4.18
N SER A 17 15.85 -0.36 4.20
CA SER A 17 17.06 0.20 4.81
C SER A 17 17.96 0.99 3.85
N CYS A 18 17.70 0.97 2.55
CA CYS A 18 18.56 1.59 1.55
C CYS A 18 18.42 3.13 1.51
N VAL A 19 19.53 3.85 1.55
CA VAL A 19 19.63 5.32 1.48
C VAL A 19 20.53 5.82 0.33
N LEU A 20 20.87 4.95 -0.62
CA LEU A 20 21.85 5.22 -1.68
C LEU A 20 21.46 6.39 -2.60
N CYS A 21 20.18 6.59 -2.89
CA CYS A 21 19.72 7.65 -3.80
C CYS A 21 20.15 9.04 -3.35
N GLY A 22 20.11 9.32 -2.04
CA GLY A 22 20.61 10.60 -1.49
C GLY A 22 22.13 10.71 -1.50
N GLN A 23 22.84 9.59 -1.42
CA GLN A 23 24.31 9.58 -1.42
C GLN A 23 24.88 9.84 -2.81
N VAL A 24 24.22 9.34 -3.86
CA VAL A 24 24.71 9.43 -5.25
C VAL A 24 24.12 10.58 -6.04
N CYS A 25 23.18 11.35 -5.47
CA CYS A 25 22.53 12.46 -6.17
C CYS A 25 23.53 13.61 -6.42
N PRO A 26 23.94 13.89 -7.67
CA PRO A 26 25.00 14.87 -7.95
C PRO A 26 24.55 16.31 -7.69
N THR A 27 23.27 16.60 -7.79
CA THR A 27 22.69 17.93 -7.61
C THR A 27 22.22 18.22 -6.19
N GLY A 28 22.22 17.21 -5.31
CA GLY A 28 21.64 17.30 -3.96
C GLY A 28 20.11 17.45 -3.94
N ALA A 29 19.44 17.26 -5.06
CA ALA A 29 17.98 17.33 -5.13
C ALA A 29 17.32 16.27 -4.24
N ILE A 30 17.96 15.11 -4.10
CA ILE A 30 17.61 14.10 -3.10
C ILE A 30 18.54 14.31 -1.90
N GLN A 31 17.97 14.77 -0.80
CA GLN A 31 18.74 15.02 0.41
C GLN A 31 19.29 13.72 1.00
N LYS A 32 20.51 13.80 1.52
CA LYS A 32 21.13 12.69 2.24
C LYS A 32 20.42 12.51 3.57
N ILE A 33 19.99 11.28 3.83
CA ILE A 33 19.44 10.85 5.11
C ILE A 33 20.22 9.64 5.59
N THR A 34 20.20 9.40 6.89
CA THR A 34 20.73 8.18 7.49
C THR A 34 19.71 7.06 7.47
N GLU A 35 20.16 5.84 7.59
CA GLU A 35 19.27 4.69 7.74
C GLU A 35 18.34 4.83 8.97
N LYS A 36 18.87 5.36 10.08
CA LYS A 36 18.09 5.61 11.32
C LYS A 36 16.94 6.59 11.08
N GLU A 37 17.18 7.65 10.35
CA GLU A 37 16.15 8.65 9.98
C GLU A 37 15.11 8.01 9.06
N LYS A 38 15.55 7.22 8.06
CA LYS A 38 14.65 6.54 7.14
C LYS A 38 13.72 5.56 7.87
N LEU A 39 14.27 4.78 8.78
CA LEU A 39 13.54 3.78 9.55
C LEU A 39 12.71 4.40 10.70
N GLY A 40 12.89 5.68 11.00
CA GLY A 40 12.19 6.34 12.10
C GLY A 40 12.62 5.89 13.48
N LEU A 41 13.88 5.46 13.65
CA LEU A 41 14.41 5.04 14.96
C LEU A 41 14.55 6.25 15.88
N GLY A 42 13.57 6.42 16.78
CA GLY A 42 13.48 7.55 17.70
C GLY A 42 12.76 8.80 17.15
N GLN A 43 12.25 8.74 15.93
CA GLN A 43 11.49 9.81 15.28
C GLN A 43 10.51 9.22 14.25
N LYS A 44 9.67 10.07 13.64
CA LYS A 44 8.79 9.63 12.56
C LYS A 44 9.63 9.18 11.34
N PRO A 45 9.33 8.02 10.72
CA PRO A 45 10.08 7.57 9.54
C PRO A 45 9.91 8.52 8.36
N VAL A 46 10.90 8.53 7.46
CA VAL A 46 10.80 9.28 6.22
C VAL A 46 9.88 8.52 5.26
N SER A 47 8.75 9.13 4.94
CA SER A 47 7.78 8.60 3.98
C SER A 47 7.96 9.23 2.60
N MET A 48 7.89 8.41 1.56
CA MET A 48 7.87 8.84 0.16
C MET A 48 6.44 8.99 -0.37
N GLY A 49 5.46 8.57 0.42
CA GLY A 49 4.05 8.59 0.07
C GLY A 49 3.26 7.49 0.77
N THR A 50 2.09 7.20 0.27
CA THR A 50 1.18 6.21 0.87
C THR A 50 0.62 5.26 -0.17
N ALA A 51 0.41 4.01 0.25
CA ALA A 51 -0.26 3.00 -0.55
C ALA A 51 -1.78 3.14 -0.45
N PHE A 52 -2.47 2.89 -1.56
CA PHE A 52 -3.93 2.87 -1.65
C PHE A 52 -4.40 1.60 -2.34
N TYR A 53 -5.59 1.13 -1.99
CA TYR A 53 -6.23 -0.01 -2.62
C TYR A 53 -7.30 0.41 -3.61
N ASP A 54 -7.23 -0.17 -4.81
CA ASP A 54 -8.37 -0.29 -5.72
C ASP A 54 -9.14 -1.57 -5.32
N GLN A 55 -10.16 -1.38 -4.49
CA GLN A 55 -10.98 -2.49 -3.98
C GLN A 55 -11.65 -3.27 -5.11
N GLY A 56 -12.00 -2.61 -6.22
CA GLY A 56 -12.62 -3.25 -7.38
C GLY A 56 -11.69 -4.22 -8.12
N ARG A 57 -10.39 -4.16 -7.86
CA ARG A 57 -9.37 -5.04 -8.47
C ARG A 57 -8.74 -6.01 -7.47
N CYS A 58 -8.84 -5.75 -6.19
CA CYS A 58 -8.23 -6.57 -5.15
C CYS A 58 -8.95 -7.92 -4.98
N LEU A 59 -8.19 -9.01 -5.01
CA LEU A 59 -8.75 -10.37 -4.96
C LEU A 59 -9.67 -10.62 -3.77
N PRO A 60 -9.28 -10.30 -2.50
CA PRO A 60 -10.17 -10.43 -1.36
C PRO A 60 -11.39 -9.52 -1.39
N TRP A 61 -11.26 -8.31 -1.94
CA TRP A 61 -12.35 -7.34 -1.98
C TRP A 61 -13.38 -7.63 -3.07
N ALA A 62 -12.91 -7.85 -4.32
CA ALA A 62 -13.78 -7.93 -5.49
C ALA A 62 -14.13 -9.37 -5.91
N MET A 63 -13.23 -10.33 -5.66
CA MET A 63 -13.29 -11.66 -6.30
C MET A 63 -13.47 -12.81 -5.31
N ALA A 64 -13.74 -12.54 -4.03
CA ALA A 64 -13.86 -13.57 -3.01
C ALA A 64 -12.70 -14.60 -3.04
N THR A 65 -11.48 -14.12 -3.32
CA THR A 65 -10.29 -14.97 -3.44
C THR A 65 -9.29 -14.60 -2.35
N PRO A 66 -8.87 -15.53 -1.47
CA PRO A 66 -7.90 -15.24 -0.42
C PRO A 66 -6.57 -14.75 -0.98
N CYS A 67 -6.00 -13.71 -0.37
CA CYS A 67 -4.70 -13.15 -0.73
C CYS A 67 -4.18 -12.27 0.41
N ILE A 68 -2.93 -12.51 0.86
CA ILE A 68 -2.25 -11.76 1.92
C ILE A 68 -0.87 -11.25 1.49
N VAL A 69 -0.53 -11.38 0.20
CA VAL A 69 0.83 -11.13 -0.31
C VAL A 69 1.35 -9.73 0.04
N CYS A 70 0.53 -8.70 -0.09
CA CYS A 70 0.93 -7.32 0.20
C CYS A 70 1.20 -7.08 1.69
N GLU A 71 0.49 -7.75 2.59
CA GLU A 71 0.72 -7.72 4.04
C GLU A 71 2.03 -8.44 4.38
N GLU A 72 2.27 -9.61 3.82
CA GLU A 72 3.50 -10.38 4.07
C GLU A 72 4.76 -9.60 3.66
N PHE A 73 4.71 -8.92 2.53
CA PHE A 73 5.84 -8.13 2.01
C PHE A 73 5.95 -6.71 2.59
N CYS A 74 5.04 -6.29 3.46
CA CYS A 74 5.15 -5.00 4.12
C CYS A 74 6.34 -4.99 5.09
N PRO A 75 7.36 -4.13 4.88
CA PRO A 75 8.60 -4.17 5.64
C PRO A 75 8.56 -3.39 6.96
N THR A 76 7.51 -2.62 7.20
CA THR A 76 7.39 -1.79 8.42
C THR A 76 7.09 -2.65 9.65
N SER A 77 7.53 -2.19 10.83
CA SER A 77 7.24 -2.83 12.11
C SER A 77 6.81 -1.76 13.13
N PRO A 78 5.55 -1.75 13.58
CA PRO A 78 4.45 -2.63 13.12
C PRO A 78 4.14 -2.47 11.64
N LYS A 79 3.49 -3.49 11.06
CA LYS A 79 3.14 -3.46 9.63
C LYS A 79 2.12 -2.37 9.33
N ALA A 80 2.37 -1.61 8.27
CA ALA A 80 1.42 -0.62 7.77
C ALA A 80 0.22 -1.26 7.04
N ILE A 81 0.39 -2.48 6.54
CA ILE A 81 -0.71 -3.24 5.94
C ILE A 81 -1.17 -4.29 6.96
N TRP A 82 -2.45 -4.25 7.27
CA TRP A 82 -3.11 -5.22 8.11
C TRP A 82 -4.32 -5.82 7.40
N VAL A 83 -4.78 -6.97 7.82
CA VAL A 83 -5.89 -7.68 7.16
C VAL A 83 -7.07 -7.86 8.11
N GLU A 84 -8.27 -7.68 7.57
CA GLU A 84 -9.52 -8.00 8.20
C GLU A 84 -10.01 -9.35 7.69
N GLU A 85 -10.25 -10.30 8.58
CA GLU A 85 -10.84 -11.58 8.19
C GLU A 85 -12.36 -11.46 8.05
N VAL A 86 -12.86 -11.77 6.85
CA VAL A 86 -14.28 -11.69 6.52
C VAL A 86 -14.73 -12.97 5.83
N THR A 87 -15.85 -13.52 6.28
CA THR A 87 -16.50 -14.66 5.61
C THR A 87 -17.56 -14.13 4.64
N ILE A 88 -17.38 -14.42 3.36
CA ILE A 88 -18.28 -13.95 2.30
C ILE A 88 -18.86 -15.11 1.48
N PRO A 89 -20.10 -14.98 0.99
CA PRO A 89 -20.67 -15.97 0.09
C PRO A 89 -19.99 -15.92 -1.29
N ARG A 90 -19.66 -17.08 -1.82
CA ARG A 90 -19.10 -17.24 -3.16
C ARG A 90 -19.93 -18.23 -3.97
N ARG A 91 -20.26 -17.89 -5.21
CA ARG A 91 -20.85 -18.84 -6.16
C ARG A 91 -19.75 -19.76 -6.69
N LEU A 92 -19.95 -21.05 -6.57
CA LEU A 92 -19.08 -22.01 -7.24
C LEU A 92 -19.33 -21.97 -8.76
N PRO A 93 -18.28 -22.14 -9.58
CA PRO A 93 -18.45 -22.33 -11.01
C PRO A 93 -19.35 -23.55 -11.23
N ILE A 94 -20.38 -23.39 -12.05
CA ILE A 94 -21.24 -24.51 -12.45
C ILE A 94 -20.34 -25.46 -13.26
N ALA A 95 -19.99 -26.61 -12.67
CA ALA A 95 -19.49 -27.71 -13.49
C ALA A 95 -20.58 -28.00 -14.51
N SER A 96 -20.27 -28.04 -15.79
CA SER A 96 -21.12 -27.99 -16.98
C SER A 96 -22.18 -29.09 -17.08
N GLU A 97 -22.94 -29.32 -16.03
CA GLU A 97 -24.13 -30.16 -16.02
C GLU A 97 -25.36 -29.27 -16.15
N HIS A 98 -26.03 -29.39 -17.30
CA HIS A 98 -27.25 -28.69 -17.61
C HIS A 98 -28.29 -28.91 -16.49
N GLY A 99 -28.72 -27.85 -15.82
CA GLY A 99 -29.87 -27.83 -14.92
C GLY A 99 -29.64 -27.80 -13.43
N LYS A 100 -28.38 -27.67 -12.95
CA LYS A 100 -28.15 -27.43 -11.51
C LYS A 100 -28.01 -25.93 -11.22
N GLU A 101 -28.72 -25.48 -10.20
CA GLU A 101 -28.52 -24.12 -9.66
C GLU A 101 -27.09 -23.97 -9.09
N PRO A 102 -26.50 -22.77 -9.20
CA PRO A 102 -25.16 -22.54 -8.65
C PRO A 102 -25.18 -22.75 -7.13
N GLU A 103 -24.33 -23.66 -6.66
CA GLU A 103 -24.15 -23.89 -5.24
C GLU A 103 -23.45 -22.71 -4.59
N MET A 104 -24.03 -22.19 -3.50
CA MET A 104 -23.43 -21.11 -2.70
C MET A 104 -22.57 -21.72 -1.61
N THR A 105 -21.31 -21.34 -1.58
CA THR A 105 -20.38 -21.67 -0.49
C THR A 105 -19.93 -20.40 0.22
N THR A 106 -19.33 -20.54 1.40
CA THR A 106 -18.71 -19.42 2.10
C THR A 106 -17.18 -19.55 2.04
N VAL A 107 -16.52 -18.44 1.82
CA VAL A 107 -15.05 -18.39 1.77
C VAL A 107 -14.57 -17.34 2.78
N ALA A 108 -13.61 -17.70 3.62
CA ALA A 108 -12.90 -16.75 4.44
C ALA A 108 -11.84 -16.04 3.58
N VAL A 109 -11.86 -14.71 3.59
CA VAL A 109 -10.90 -13.87 2.89
C VAL A 109 -10.29 -12.85 3.83
N GLN A 110 -9.06 -12.45 3.56
CA GLN A 110 -8.31 -11.44 4.31
C GLN A 110 -8.32 -10.14 3.49
N ARG A 111 -9.20 -9.21 3.86
CA ARG A 111 -9.29 -7.90 3.23
C ARG A 111 -8.17 -6.99 3.72
N PRO A 112 -7.25 -6.57 2.84
CA PRO A 112 -6.16 -5.70 3.27
C PRO A 112 -6.59 -4.25 3.43
N HIS A 113 -6.00 -3.60 4.44
CA HIS A 113 -6.12 -2.19 4.75
C HIS A 113 -4.73 -1.57 4.91
N VAL A 114 -4.62 -0.26 4.75
CA VAL A 114 -3.39 0.50 4.98
C VAL A 114 -3.58 1.42 6.17
N ASP A 115 -2.62 1.43 7.09
CA ASP A 115 -2.44 2.49 8.07
C ASP A 115 -1.50 3.55 7.49
N PRO A 116 -2.01 4.75 7.15
CA PRO A 116 -1.20 5.79 6.57
C PRO A 116 -0.11 6.32 7.50
N SER A 117 -0.29 6.18 8.81
CA SER A 117 0.68 6.65 9.81
C SER A 117 1.95 5.80 9.85
N LEU A 118 1.86 4.54 9.45
CA LEU A 118 2.94 3.57 9.40
C LEU A 118 3.51 3.37 7.99
N CYS A 119 2.76 3.76 6.95
CA CYS A 119 3.15 3.56 5.56
C CYS A 119 4.26 4.54 5.16
N ILE A 120 5.37 3.99 4.65
CA ILE A 120 6.51 4.77 4.17
C ILE A 120 6.54 4.94 2.64
N GLY A 121 5.54 4.41 1.93
CA GLY A 121 5.45 4.54 0.48
C GLY A 121 6.55 3.79 -0.30
N CYS A 122 7.11 2.71 0.25
CA CYS A 122 8.23 1.99 -0.37
C CYS A 122 7.86 1.28 -1.68
N GLY A 123 6.58 0.93 -1.87
CA GLY A 123 6.08 0.28 -3.09
C GLY A 123 6.26 -1.24 -3.13
N ALA A 124 6.73 -1.88 -2.05
CA ALA A 124 6.88 -3.34 -2.00
C ALA A 124 5.55 -4.05 -2.28
N CYS A 125 4.46 -3.59 -1.65
CA CYS A 125 3.11 -4.12 -1.86
C CYS A 125 2.63 -4.02 -3.31
N GLU A 126 2.94 -2.92 -4.00
CA GLU A 126 2.62 -2.72 -5.41
C GLU A 126 3.40 -3.68 -6.30
N LYS A 127 4.70 -3.88 -6.02
CA LYS A 127 5.58 -4.78 -6.76
C LYS A 127 5.09 -6.23 -6.74
N VAL A 128 4.69 -6.71 -5.56
CA VAL A 128 4.34 -8.12 -5.35
C VAL A 128 2.87 -8.44 -5.63
N CYS A 129 2.04 -7.43 -5.89
CA CYS A 129 0.62 -7.62 -6.17
C CYS A 129 0.43 -8.60 -7.36
N PRO A 130 -0.31 -9.72 -7.17
CA PRO A 130 -0.48 -10.73 -8.22
C PRO A 130 -1.43 -10.31 -9.34
N VAL A 131 -2.19 -9.21 -9.14
CA VAL A 131 -3.11 -8.71 -10.16
C VAL A 131 -2.31 -8.20 -11.35
N GLN A 132 -2.59 -8.77 -12.52
CA GLN A 132 -1.92 -8.45 -13.78
C GLN A 132 -2.31 -7.05 -14.27
N ASP A 133 -1.50 -6.49 -15.17
CA ASP A 133 -1.64 -5.16 -15.74
C ASP A 133 -1.53 -4.07 -14.66
N LYS A 134 -2.62 -3.45 -14.25
CA LYS A 134 -2.65 -2.47 -13.16
C LYS A 134 -2.82 -3.18 -11.81
N PRO A 135 -1.88 -3.04 -10.87
CA PRO A 135 -1.98 -3.67 -9.56
C PRO A 135 -3.19 -3.13 -8.76
N ALA A 136 -3.71 -3.94 -7.86
CA ALA A 136 -4.81 -3.55 -6.98
C ALA A 136 -4.37 -2.66 -5.82
N VAL A 137 -3.09 -2.62 -5.51
CA VAL A 137 -2.47 -1.69 -4.56
C VAL A 137 -1.43 -0.86 -5.29
N TYR A 138 -1.43 0.44 -5.07
CA TYR A 138 -0.51 1.38 -5.73
C TYR A 138 -0.07 2.47 -4.76
N VAL A 139 1.13 2.97 -4.96
CA VAL A 139 1.71 4.02 -4.13
C VAL A 139 1.61 5.37 -4.84
N THR A 140 1.20 6.37 -4.08
CA THR A 140 1.20 7.78 -4.51
C THR A 140 2.10 8.58 -3.60
N ASN A 141 2.47 9.79 -4.02
CA ASN A 141 3.26 10.71 -3.21
C ASN A 141 2.43 11.45 -2.13
N VAL A 142 1.17 11.10 -1.96
CA VAL A 142 0.32 11.67 -0.90
C VAL A 142 0.83 11.24 0.46
N GLY A 143 1.02 12.19 1.39
CA GLY A 143 1.57 11.94 2.72
C GLY A 143 3.10 11.84 2.76
N GLU A 144 3.81 12.27 1.71
CA GLU A 144 5.27 12.30 1.71
C GLU A 144 5.82 13.31 2.73
N THR A 145 6.94 13.00 3.36
CA THR A 145 7.45 13.72 4.56
C THR A 145 7.77 15.19 4.32
N ARG A 146 8.16 15.60 3.11
CA ARG A 146 8.57 16.98 2.81
C ARG A 146 7.42 17.90 2.49
N SER A 147 6.31 17.39 1.99
CA SER A 147 5.14 18.20 1.66
C SER A 147 4.34 18.55 2.91
N LYS A 148 4.03 19.81 3.05
CA LYS A 148 3.12 20.31 4.11
C LYS A 148 1.66 20.38 3.66
N THR A 149 1.41 20.22 2.37
CA THR A 149 0.09 20.39 1.75
C THR A 149 -0.45 19.12 1.13
N ASN A 150 0.42 18.19 0.74
CA ASN A 150 0.05 16.91 0.15
C ASN A 150 -0.18 15.86 1.25
N VAL A 151 -1.18 16.07 2.07
CA VAL A 151 -1.55 15.23 3.22
C VAL A 151 -2.81 14.41 2.91
N ILE A 152 -2.91 13.22 3.49
CA ILE A 152 -4.05 12.31 3.27
C ILE A 152 -5.24 12.74 4.09
N LEU A 153 -4.98 13.04 5.36
CA LEU A 153 -5.98 13.51 6.30
C LEU A 153 -5.72 14.99 6.53
N LEU A 154 -6.76 15.77 6.45
CA LEU A 154 -6.69 17.13 6.98
C LEU A 154 -6.26 16.98 8.44
N GLU A 155 -5.21 17.68 8.86
CA GLU A 155 -4.90 17.80 10.27
C GLU A 155 -6.19 18.19 10.95
N ASP A 156 -6.53 17.52 12.06
CA ASP A 156 -7.70 17.87 12.86
C ASP A 156 -7.55 19.36 13.24
N THR A 157 -8.04 20.22 12.36
CA THR A 157 -8.32 21.58 12.71
C THR A 157 -9.44 21.48 13.72
N ASN A 158 -9.04 21.31 14.99
CA ASN A 158 -9.88 21.40 16.17
C ASN A 158 -11.36 21.56 15.80
N TYR A 159 -12.06 20.46 15.62
CA TYR A 159 -13.48 20.42 15.86
C TYR A 159 -13.63 20.65 17.38
N ASN A 160 -13.24 21.84 17.82
CA ASN A 160 -13.57 22.32 19.13
C ASN A 160 -15.08 22.49 19.13
N GLU A 161 -15.69 21.54 19.74
CA GLU A 161 -16.91 21.65 20.48
C GLU A 161 -17.12 23.07 20.99
N SER A 162 -17.97 23.79 20.29
CA SER A 162 -18.61 24.99 20.77
C SER A 162 -19.98 25.05 20.11
N GLY A 163 -20.92 24.35 20.74
CA GLY A 163 -22.32 24.30 20.40
C GLY A 163 -23.08 23.59 21.50
#